data_717a3bc7833869aa231a6c6bf5493a57
#
_entry.id   717a3bc7833869aa231a6c6bf5493a57
#
_cell.length_a   1.000
_cell.length_b   1.000
_cell.length_c   1.000
_cell.angle_alpha   90.00
_cell.angle_beta   90.00
_cell.angle_gamma   90.00
#
_symmetry.space_group_name_H-M   'P 1'
#
loop_
_entity.id
_entity.type
_entity.pdbx_description
1 polymer ?
#
loop_
_entity_poly.entity_id
_entity_poly.type
_entity_poly.pdbx_seq_one_letter_code
_entity_poly.pdbx_strand_id
1 'polypeptide(L)'
;MLTLQRTDDTYIVYRDDRCIGSLRLYDNPHHMRNCYVKLELDEPDTGISAELFKELRKIAERPLQVMVDSDKAELIAFLLSGGFVCRRKCYEVEVGIEDYIGGQADAQLEHCRIGEADYEKACRMLFAHYAETHKAVNPWTADYGTFCDALPEDVIYSKQGAEIVSVAFVEENEIAYVCGVDKNSFAEFARSLVCTMLEKYETICFESDDCDWAAMLLKSLFKNQEETSYDTYVYDNEAAISR
;
A
#
# COMPACT_ATOMS: atom_id res chain seq x y z
N MET A 1 -32.37 7.90 14.31
CA MET A 1 -32.46 7.53 12.86
C MET A 1 -31.27 8.11 12.14
N LEU A 2 -30.55 7.31 11.36
CA LEU A 2 -29.43 7.77 10.54
C LEU A 2 -29.94 8.33 9.22
N THR A 3 -29.40 9.48 8.79
CA THR A 3 -29.76 10.11 7.51
C THR A 3 -28.50 10.64 6.82
N LEU A 4 -28.36 10.36 5.53
CA LEU A 4 -27.29 10.88 4.67
C LEU A 4 -27.90 11.92 3.72
N GLN A 5 -27.40 13.15 3.82
CA GLN A 5 -27.81 14.22 2.91
C GLN A 5 -26.65 14.52 1.94
N ARG A 6 -26.89 14.27 0.66
CA ARG A 6 -25.89 14.54 -0.37
C ARG A 6 -25.81 16.04 -0.67
N THR A 7 -24.59 16.56 -0.70
CA THR A 7 -24.25 17.93 -1.11
C THR A 7 -23.03 17.83 -2.03
N ASP A 8 -23.22 17.97 -3.32
CA ASP A 8 -22.20 17.76 -4.36
C ASP A 8 -21.54 16.35 -4.28
N ASP A 9 -20.25 16.27 -3.95
CA ASP A 9 -19.47 15.03 -3.79
C ASP A 9 -19.36 14.56 -2.33
N THR A 10 -20.00 15.29 -1.40
CA THR A 10 -19.96 15.05 0.03
C THR A 10 -21.32 14.62 0.56
N TYR A 11 -21.31 13.76 1.58
CA TYR A 11 -22.51 13.36 2.32
C TYR A 11 -22.40 13.89 3.74
N ILE A 12 -23.37 14.69 4.17
CA ILE A 12 -23.52 15.10 5.56
C ILE A 12 -24.25 14.00 6.31
N VAL A 13 -23.71 13.60 7.43
CA VAL A 13 -24.22 12.52 8.28
C VAL A 13 -25.03 13.11 9.42
N TYR A 14 -26.30 12.73 9.53
CA TYR A 14 -27.17 13.14 10.63
C TYR A 14 -27.58 11.93 11.46
N ARG A 15 -27.64 12.11 12.78
CA ARG A 15 -28.26 11.20 13.73
C ARG A 15 -29.33 11.96 14.52
N ASP A 16 -30.59 11.54 14.40
CA ASP A 16 -31.74 12.17 15.09
C ASP A 16 -31.73 13.72 14.90
N ASP A 17 -31.60 14.18 13.65
CA ASP A 17 -31.52 15.58 13.21
C ASP A 17 -30.27 16.36 13.66
N ARG A 18 -29.35 15.74 14.40
CA ARG A 18 -28.05 16.32 14.72
C ARG A 18 -27.02 15.94 13.65
N CYS A 19 -26.35 16.93 13.08
CA CYS A 19 -25.17 16.70 12.26
C CYS A 19 -24.04 16.12 13.12
N ILE A 20 -23.43 15.01 12.68
CA ILE A 20 -22.34 14.32 13.37
C ILE A 20 -21.07 14.25 12.52
N GLY A 21 -21.07 14.88 11.34
CA GLY A 21 -19.90 14.96 10.47
C GLY A 21 -20.24 14.81 9.01
N SER A 22 -19.21 14.54 8.22
CA SER A 22 -19.33 14.36 6.77
C SER A 22 -18.45 13.20 6.27
N LEU A 23 -18.77 12.76 5.06
CA LEU A 23 -17.94 11.80 4.34
C LEU A 23 -17.95 12.10 2.84
N ARG A 24 -16.90 11.68 2.18
CA ARG A 24 -16.76 11.80 0.73
C ARG A 24 -16.44 10.43 0.13
N LEU A 25 -17.13 10.10 -0.97
CA LEU A 25 -16.82 8.95 -1.81
C LEU A 25 -16.01 9.43 -3.01
N TYR A 26 -14.91 8.74 -3.31
CA TYR A 26 -14.08 9.10 -4.45
C TYR A 26 -13.41 7.87 -5.08
N ASP A 27 -12.94 8.05 -6.31
CA ASP A 27 -12.29 7.02 -7.09
C ASP A 27 -10.78 7.26 -7.14
N ASN A 28 -10.02 6.17 -7.08
CA ASN A 28 -8.63 6.17 -7.47
C ASN A 28 -8.55 5.55 -8.88
N PRO A 29 -8.11 6.29 -9.92
CA PRO A 29 -8.10 5.81 -11.30
C PRO A 29 -7.21 4.57 -11.53
N HIS A 30 -6.24 4.35 -10.63
CA HIS A 30 -5.37 3.18 -10.68
C HIS A 30 -5.95 1.97 -9.95
N HIS A 31 -6.94 2.16 -9.07
CA HIS A 31 -7.48 1.15 -8.16
C HIS A 31 -9.03 1.22 -8.10
N MET A 32 -9.68 0.98 -9.23
CA MET A 32 -11.15 1.14 -9.38
C MET A 32 -11.98 0.02 -8.74
N ARG A 33 -11.36 -1.04 -8.19
CA ARG A 33 -12.10 -2.13 -7.54
C ARG A 33 -12.91 -1.64 -6.35
N ASN A 34 -12.32 -0.79 -5.51
CA ASN A 34 -12.94 -0.27 -4.29
C ASN A 34 -13.33 1.19 -4.49
N CYS A 35 -14.39 1.64 -3.81
CA CYS A 35 -14.73 3.05 -3.65
C CYS A 35 -14.03 3.57 -2.38
N TYR A 36 -13.25 4.61 -2.51
CA TYR A 36 -12.54 5.21 -1.40
C TYR A 36 -13.47 6.10 -0.59
N VAL A 37 -13.34 6.05 0.73
CA VAL A 37 -14.15 6.83 1.66
C VAL A 37 -13.23 7.68 2.53
N LYS A 38 -13.41 9.00 2.49
CA LYS A 38 -12.84 9.92 3.46
C LYS A 38 -13.91 10.23 4.50
N LEU A 39 -13.59 10.00 5.78
CA LEU A 39 -14.48 10.21 6.92
C LEU A 39 -14.01 11.41 7.73
N GLU A 40 -14.91 12.33 8.04
CA GLU A 40 -14.70 13.47 8.92
C GLU A 40 -15.87 13.50 9.92
N LEU A 41 -15.78 12.66 10.96
CA LEU A 41 -16.79 12.54 12.00
C LEU A 41 -16.32 13.23 13.28
N ASP A 42 -17.21 14.01 13.91
CA ASP A 42 -16.89 14.70 15.17
C ASP A 42 -16.62 13.72 16.31
N GLU A 43 -17.47 12.68 16.41
CA GLU A 43 -17.35 11.60 17.38
C GLU A 43 -17.74 10.27 16.68
N PRO A 44 -16.78 9.37 16.39
CA PRO A 44 -17.08 8.06 15.83
C PRO A 44 -17.89 7.19 16.79
N ASP A 45 -19.20 7.13 16.58
CA ASP A 45 -20.11 6.31 17.39
C ASP A 45 -20.30 4.92 16.79
N THR A 46 -19.72 3.90 17.40
CA THR A 46 -19.80 2.50 16.96
C THR A 46 -21.23 1.99 16.83
N GLY A 47 -22.20 2.60 17.53
CA GLY A 47 -23.62 2.21 17.47
C GLY A 47 -24.31 2.48 16.13
N ILE A 48 -23.74 3.33 15.27
CA ILE A 48 -24.29 3.64 13.93
C ILE A 48 -23.45 3.10 12.78
N SER A 49 -22.25 2.63 13.05
CA SER A 49 -21.26 2.30 12.02
C SER A 49 -21.77 1.26 11.01
N ALA A 50 -22.37 0.18 11.49
CA ALA A 50 -22.89 -0.88 10.62
C ALA A 50 -24.02 -0.40 9.69
N GLU A 51 -24.92 0.46 10.20
CA GLU A 51 -26.00 1.07 9.41
C GLU A 51 -25.42 2.03 8.37
N LEU A 52 -24.49 2.90 8.77
CA LEU A 52 -23.83 3.87 7.90
C LEU A 52 -23.13 3.20 6.72
N PHE A 53 -22.27 2.23 6.98
CA PHE A 53 -21.49 1.59 5.93
C PHE A 53 -22.34 0.69 5.02
N LYS A 54 -23.41 0.12 5.54
CA LYS A 54 -24.39 -0.59 4.70
C LYS A 54 -25.09 0.35 3.71
N GLU A 55 -25.46 1.55 4.12
CA GLU A 55 -26.07 2.54 3.22
C GLU A 55 -25.04 3.07 2.20
N LEU A 56 -23.81 3.37 2.65
CA LEU A 56 -22.74 3.80 1.74
C LEU A 56 -22.39 2.74 0.69
N ARG A 57 -22.37 1.46 1.09
CA ARG A 57 -22.10 0.34 0.17
C ARG A 57 -23.15 0.25 -0.94
N LYS A 58 -24.42 0.55 -0.62
CA LYS A 58 -25.49 0.61 -1.64
C LYS A 58 -25.27 1.76 -2.62
N ILE A 59 -24.82 2.92 -2.11
CA ILE A 59 -24.55 4.11 -2.93
C ILE A 59 -23.34 3.87 -3.83
N ALA A 60 -22.27 3.28 -3.30
CA ALA A 60 -21.02 3.03 -4.03
C ALA A 60 -21.12 1.86 -5.03
N GLU A 61 -22.04 0.91 -4.82
CA GLU A 61 -22.26 -0.32 -5.61
C GLU A 61 -21.05 -1.27 -5.69
N ARG A 62 -19.95 -0.98 -4.95
CA ARG A 62 -18.69 -1.74 -4.88
C ARG A 62 -18.07 -1.65 -3.49
N PRO A 63 -17.11 -2.51 -3.14
CA PRO A 63 -16.47 -2.48 -1.81
C PRO A 63 -16.01 -1.09 -1.42
N LEU A 64 -16.11 -0.76 -0.13
CA LEU A 64 -15.64 0.51 0.42
C LEU A 64 -14.22 0.33 0.95
N GLN A 65 -13.37 1.35 0.78
CA GLN A 65 -12.01 1.38 1.29
C GLN A 65 -11.76 2.65 2.09
N VAL A 66 -11.19 2.49 3.28
CA VAL A 66 -10.71 3.59 4.12
C VAL A 66 -9.24 3.34 4.41
N MET A 67 -8.43 4.40 4.32
CA MET A 67 -7.04 4.36 4.75
C MET A 67 -6.90 5.27 5.97
N VAL A 68 -6.20 4.79 7.01
CA VAL A 68 -6.13 5.46 8.31
C VAL A 68 -4.84 5.12 9.04
N ASP A 69 -4.25 6.11 9.72
CA ASP A 69 -3.08 5.91 10.57
C ASP A 69 -3.41 4.97 11.73
N SER A 70 -2.51 4.06 12.05
CA SER A 70 -2.71 3.03 13.09
C SER A 70 -2.84 3.60 14.51
N ASP A 71 -2.52 4.88 14.74
CA ASP A 71 -2.72 5.60 16.00
C ASP A 71 -4.17 6.09 16.20
N LYS A 72 -5.01 6.10 15.16
CA LYS A 72 -6.41 6.57 15.20
C LYS A 72 -7.36 5.52 15.79
N ALA A 73 -7.13 5.10 17.02
CA ALA A 73 -7.81 3.98 17.65
C ALA A 73 -9.35 4.07 17.63
N GLU A 74 -9.93 5.27 17.83
CA GLU A 74 -11.38 5.48 17.82
C GLU A 74 -11.97 5.27 16.43
N LEU A 75 -11.32 5.78 15.38
CA LEU A 75 -11.76 5.59 14.00
C LEU A 75 -11.62 4.12 13.59
N ILE A 76 -10.53 3.47 13.99
CA ILE A 76 -10.33 2.03 13.75
C ILE A 76 -11.43 1.20 14.42
N ALA A 77 -11.76 1.48 15.68
CA ALA A 77 -12.84 0.79 16.38
C ALA A 77 -14.20 1.01 15.68
N PHE A 78 -14.44 2.22 15.17
CA PHE A 78 -15.63 2.54 14.38
C PHE A 78 -15.70 1.75 13.07
N LEU A 79 -14.61 1.65 12.32
CA LEU A 79 -14.52 0.86 11.10
C LEU A 79 -14.76 -0.63 11.35
N LEU A 80 -14.07 -1.20 12.35
CA LEU A 80 -14.19 -2.62 12.71
C LEU A 80 -15.61 -2.97 13.16
N SER A 81 -16.24 -2.13 14.00
CA SER A 81 -17.63 -2.34 14.43
C SER A 81 -18.62 -2.23 13.27
N GLY A 82 -18.28 -1.49 12.22
CA GLY A 82 -19.04 -1.35 10.99
C GLY A 82 -18.86 -2.49 10.00
N GLY A 83 -17.95 -3.44 10.29
CA GLY A 83 -17.70 -4.62 9.45
C GLY A 83 -16.55 -4.49 8.46
N PHE A 84 -15.73 -3.45 8.58
CA PHE A 84 -14.47 -3.38 7.85
C PHE A 84 -13.46 -4.39 8.38
N VAL A 85 -12.55 -4.81 7.51
CA VAL A 85 -11.43 -5.69 7.86
C VAL A 85 -10.15 -5.01 7.40
N CYS A 86 -9.13 -4.95 8.27
CA CYS A 86 -7.79 -4.54 7.87
C CYS A 86 -7.24 -5.53 6.86
N ARG A 87 -6.85 -5.05 5.69
CA ARG A 87 -6.34 -5.85 4.57
C ARG A 87 -4.87 -5.60 4.28
N ARG A 88 -4.34 -4.46 4.73
CA ARG A 88 -2.95 -4.10 4.53
C ARG A 88 -2.52 -3.10 5.60
N LYS A 89 -1.29 -3.25 6.07
CA LYS A 89 -0.55 -2.25 6.82
C LYS A 89 0.63 -1.79 5.98
N CYS A 90 0.73 -0.49 5.75
CA CYS A 90 1.84 0.13 5.06
C CYS A 90 2.72 0.84 6.08
N TYR A 91 3.98 0.44 6.21
CA TYR A 91 4.96 1.04 7.10
C TYR A 91 5.83 2.00 6.29
N GLU A 92 5.90 3.25 6.71
CA GLU A 92 6.89 4.20 6.21
C GLU A 92 8.19 4.00 6.98
N VAL A 93 9.28 3.73 6.27
CA VAL A 93 10.58 3.40 6.85
C VAL A 93 11.60 4.43 6.40
N GLU A 94 12.24 5.11 7.36
CA GLU A 94 13.43 5.95 7.14
C GLU A 94 14.53 5.46 8.11
N VAL A 95 15.67 5.03 7.55
CA VAL A 95 16.73 4.33 8.31
C VAL A 95 18.11 4.70 7.81
N GLY A 96 19.08 4.69 8.73
CA GLY A 96 20.49 4.88 8.44
C GLY A 96 21.32 3.61 8.63
N ILE A 97 22.63 3.74 8.49
CA ILE A 97 23.58 2.62 8.64
C ILE A 97 23.57 2.02 10.06
N GLU A 98 23.27 2.82 11.08
CA GLU A 98 23.21 2.40 12.48
C GLU A 98 22.04 1.45 12.77
N ASP A 99 20.98 1.49 11.95
CA ASP A 99 19.83 0.61 12.07
C ASP A 99 19.99 -0.69 11.29
N TYR A 100 20.95 -0.76 10.37
CA TYR A 100 21.15 -1.91 9.50
C TYR A 100 21.71 -3.12 10.28
N ILE A 101 21.04 -4.26 10.13
CA ILE A 101 21.41 -5.54 10.76
C ILE A 101 21.57 -6.70 9.76
N GLY A 102 21.46 -6.41 8.45
CA GLY A 102 21.44 -7.44 7.40
C GLY A 102 22.76 -8.16 7.14
N GLY A 103 23.88 -7.65 7.68
CA GLY A 103 25.22 -8.22 7.50
C GLY A 103 25.83 -7.91 6.13
N GLN A 104 26.91 -8.61 5.78
CA GLN A 104 27.60 -8.45 4.49
C GLN A 104 26.77 -9.03 3.34
N ALA A 105 26.98 -8.50 2.15
CA ALA A 105 26.30 -8.89 0.94
C ALA A 105 27.26 -8.88 -0.24
N ASP A 106 27.14 -9.89 -1.09
CA ASP A 106 28.03 -10.13 -2.23
C ASP A 106 27.26 -10.29 -3.55
N ALA A 107 25.94 -9.97 -3.58
CA ALA A 107 25.18 -10.03 -4.81
C ALA A 107 25.70 -8.99 -5.82
N GLN A 108 25.96 -9.44 -7.03
CA GLN A 108 26.30 -8.53 -8.12
C GLN A 108 25.09 -7.71 -8.51
N LEU A 109 25.19 -6.39 -8.38
CA LEU A 109 24.18 -5.45 -8.79
C LEU A 109 24.48 -4.91 -10.19
N GLU A 110 23.44 -4.82 -10.99
CA GLU A 110 23.43 -4.12 -12.27
C GLU A 110 22.47 -2.94 -12.21
N HIS A 111 22.60 -1.98 -13.09
CA HIS A 111 21.76 -0.79 -13.17
C HIS A 111 21.30 -0.55 -14.60
N CYS A 112 20.06 -0.13 -14.77
CA CYS A 112 19.54 0.37 -16.04
C CYS A 112 18.56 1.54 -15.81
N ARG A 113 18.27 2.23 -16.90
CA ARG A 113 17.35 3.35 -16.91
C ARG A 113 16.23 3.15 -17.91
N ILE A 114 15.19 3.97 -17.77
CA ILE A 114 14.07 4.03 -18.71
C ILE A 114 14.58 4.12 -20.17
N GLY A 115 13.97 3.30 -21.03
CA GLY A 115 14.37 3.17 -22.43
C GLY A 115 15.39 2.06 -22.71
N GLU A 116 16.03 1.48 -21.71
CA GLU A 116 16.91 0.32 -21.85
C GLU A 116 16.14 -1.01 -21.82
N ALA A 117 16.69 -2.06 -22.45
CA ALA A 117 15.99 -3.33 -22.63
C ALA A 117 15.67 -4.04 -21.29
N ASP A 118 16.54 -3.89 -20.28
CA ASP A 118 16.35 -4.53 -18.97
C ASP A 118 15.36 -3.75 -18.10
N TYR A 119 15.17 -2.44 -18.33
CA TYR A 119 14.14 -1.64 -17.67
C TYR A 119 12.73 -2.19 -17.94
N GLU A 120 12.42 -2.48 -19.20
CA GLU A 120 11.10 -3.04 -19.58
C GLU A 120 10.87 -4.44 -18.95
N LYS A 121 11.93 -5.26 -18.82
CA LYS A 121 11.83 -6.55 -18.12
C LYS A 121 11.58 -6.36 -16.62
N ALA A 122 12.24 -5.38 -16.00
CA ALA A 122 12.02 -5.01 -14.60
C ALA A 122 10.58 -4.55 -14.35
N CYS A 123 10.04 -3.67 -15.24
CA CYS A 123 8.63 -3.25 -15.16
C CYS A 123 7.66 -4.43 -15.21
N ARG A 124 7.86 -5.38 -16.14
CA ARG A 124 7.00 -6.57 -16.24
C ARG A 124 7.06 -7.45 -14.99
N MET A 125 8.26 -7.62 -14.44
CA MET A 125 8.45 -8.40 -13.22
C MET A 125 7.74 -7.74 -12.04
N LEU A 126 7.91 -6.42 -11.85
CA LEU A 126 7.25 -5.67 -10.79
C LEU A 126 5.72 -5.67 -10.97
N PHE A 127 5.21 -5.47 -12.20
CA PHE A 127 3.77 -5.50 -12.47
C PHE A 127 3.13 -6.82 -12.07
N ALA A 128 3.77 -7.96 -12.43
CA ALA A 128 3.30 -9.27 -12.06
C ALA A 128 3.33 -9.49 -10.53
N HIS A 129 4.40 -9.05 -9.87
CA HIS A 129 4.54 -9.11 -8.40
C HIS A 129 3.47 -8.28 -7.70
N TYR A 130 3.29 -7.02 -8.12
CA TYR A 130 2.27 -6.11 -7.58
C TYR A 130 0.86 -6.67 -7.74
N ALA A 131 0.53 -7.19 -8.92
CA ALA A 131 -0.77 -7.81 -9.18
C ALA A 131 -1.07 -8.98 -8.24
N GLU A 132 -0.06 -9.80 -7.89
CA GLU A 132 -0.22 -10.92 -6.99
C GLU A 132 -0.35 -10.49 -5.52
N THR A 133 0.52 -9.59 -5.07
CA THR A 133 0.57 -9.15 -3.67
C THR A 133 -0.63 -8.28 -3.27
N HIS A 134 -1.13 -7.44 -4.19
CA HIS A 134 -2.22 -6.49 -3.91
C HIS A 134 -3.62 -6.95 -4.35
N LYS A 135 -3.76 -8.14 -4.95
CA LYS A 135 -5.04 -8.63 -5.48
C LYS A 135 -6.19 -8.66 -4.47
N ALA A 136 -5.89 -8.91 -3.20
CA ALA A 136 -6.88 -9.01 -2.13
C ALA A 136 -7.19 -7.65 -1.45
N VAL A 137 -6.40 -6.63 -1.71
CA VAL A 137 -6.50 -5.30 -1.07
C VAL A 137 -7.09 -4.30 -2.05
N ASN A 138 -6.26 -3.80 -2.95
CA ASN A 138 -6.57 -2.79 -3.96
C ASN A 138 -5.79 -3.07 -5.25
N PRO A 139 -6.19 -4.07 -6.05
CA PRO A 139 -5.46 -4.44 -7.26
C PRO A 139 -5.36 -3.26 -8.22
N TRP A 140 -4.25 -3.21 -8.94
CA TRP A 140 -4.10 -2.27 -10.06
C TRP A 140 -5.12 -2.58 -11.15
N THR A 141 -5.89 -1.59 -11.58
CA THR A 141 -6.97 -1.75 -12.57
C THR A 141 -6.77 -0.91 -13.82
N ALA A 142 -5.79 0.00 -13.83
CA ALA A 142 -5.38 0.70 -15.04
C ALA A 142 -4.54 -0.22 -15.95
N ASP A 143 -4.23 0.24 -17.15
CA ASP A 143 -3.42 -0.52 -18.09
C ASP A 143 -1.93 -0.57 -17.67
N TYR A 144 -1.17 -1.45 -18.33
CA TYR A 144 0.26 -1.65 -18.06
C TYR A 144 1.10 -0.41 -18.37
N GLY A 145 0.75 0.35 -19.42
CA GLY A 145 1.47 1.59 -19.78
C GLY A 145 1.38 2.61 -18.64
N THR A 146 0.17 2.82 -18.13
CA THR A 146 -0.06 3.70 -16.97
C THR A 146 0.71 3.25 -15.72
N PHE A 147 0.89 1.93 -15.51
CA PHE A 147 1.73 1.42 -14.44
C PHE A 147 3.19 1.81 -14.63
N CYS A 148 3.74 1.59 -15.83
CA CYS A 148 5.12 1.94 -16.13
C CYS A 148 5.39 3.45 -16.02
N ASP A 149 4.43 4.29 -16.44
CA ASP A 149 4.56 5.75 -16.37
C ASP A 149 4.61 6.29 -14.92
N ALA A 150 4.18 5.49 -13.94
CA ALA A 150 4.22 5.82 -12.53
C ALA A 150 5.50 5.35 -11.82
N LEU A 151 6.41 4.66 -12.52
CA LEU A 151 7.63 4.11 -11.92
C LEU A 151 8.82 5.08 -12.03
N PRO A 152 9.77 5.06 -11.08
CA PRO A 152 11.05 5.76 -11.20
C PRO A 152 11.82 5.34 -12.45
N GLU A 153 12.63 6.27 -12.97
CA GLU A 153 13.44 6.04 -14.17
C GLU A 153 14.64 5.11 -13.96
N ASP A 154 15.10 4.98 -12.69
CA ASP A 154 16.30 4.24 -12.34
C ASP A 154 15.94 2.89 -11.70
N VAL A 155 16.62 1.84 -12.14
CA VAL A 155 16.43 0.47 -11.63
C VAL A 155 17.77 -0.15 -11.28
N ILE A 156 17.85 -0.70 -10.07
CA ILE A 156 18.92 -1.59 -9.63
C ILE A 156 18.37 -3.02 -9.64
N TYR A 157 19.12 -3.97 -10.18
CA TYR A 157 18.67 -5.34 -10.32
C TYR A 157 19.82 -6.36 -10.21
N SER A 158 19.47 -7.64 -10.02
CA SER A 158 20.40 -8.75 -10.10
C SER A 158 19.92 -9.81 -11.09
N LYS A 159 20.88 -10.56 -11.64
CA LYS A 159 20.63 -11.63 -12.60
C LYS A 159 21.12 -12.99 -12.11
N GLN A 160 20.45 -14.04 -12.57
CA GLN A 160 20.98 -15.41 -12.61
C GLN A 160 21.06 -15.85 -14.07
N GLY A 161 22.29 -15.97 -14.57
CA GLY A 161 22.51 -16.14 -16.00
C GLY A 161 22.05 -14.92 -16.80
N ALA A 162 21.07 -15.10 -17.69
CA ALA A 162 20.49 -14.01 -18.51
C ALA A 162 19.21 -13.41 -17.92
N GLU A 163 18.66 -14.00 -16.87
CA GLU A 163 17.35 -13.64 -16.33
C GLU A 163 17.48 -12.71 -15.11
N ILE A 164 16.67 -11.65 -15.08
CA ILE A 164 16.52 -10.78 -13.92
C ILE A 164 15.77 -11.56 -12.84
N VAL A 165 16.31 -11.59 -11.62
CA VAL A 165 15.73 -12.33 -10.49
C VAL A 165 15.34 -11.45 -9.31
N SER A 166 15.87 -10.24 -9.21
CA SER A 166 15.50 -9.26 -8.18
C SER A 166 15.63 -7.85 -8.74
N VAL A 167 14.72 -6.97 -8.33
CA VAL A 167 14.59 -5.60 -8.86
C VAL A 167 14.28 -4.64 -7.73
N ALA A 168 14.84 -3.43 -7.82
CA ALA A 168 14.45 -2.25 -7.05
C ALA A 168 14.35 -1.04 -7.99
N PHE A 169 13.21 -0.36 -7.98
CA PHE A 169 13.05 0.96 -8.57
C PHE A 169 13.43 2.00 -7.53
N VAL A 170 14.32 2.92 -7.90
CA VAL A 170 14.92 3.87 -6.95
C VAL A 170 14.85 5.30 -7.47
N GLU A 171 14.62 6.24 -6.56
CA GLU A 171 14.68 7.67 -6.84
C GLU A 171 15.42 8.37 -5.69
N GLU A 172 16.58 8.97 -5.98
CA GLU A 172 17.45 9.54 -4.96
C GLU A 172 17.75 8.53 -3.83
N ASN A 173 17.35 8.83 -2.58
CA ASN A 173 17.49 7.95 -1.43
C ASN A 173 16.27 7.05 -1.16
N GLU A 174 15.26 7.10 -2.02
CA GLU A 174 14.05 6.27 -1.92
C GLU A 174 14.23 4.96 -2.69
N ILE A 175 13.84 3.85 -2.04
CA ILE A 175 13.60 2.57 -2.68
C ILE A 175 12.08 2.45 -2.87
N ALA A 176 11.58 2.95 -4.02
CA ALA A 176 10.16 3.11 -4.26
C ALA A 176 9.41 1.77 -4.41
N TYR A 177 10.01 0.79 -5.10
CA TYR A 177 9.43 -0.53 -5.29
C TYR A 177 10.51 -1.61 -5.30
N VAL A 178 10.16 -2.80 -4.81
CA VAL A 178 11.03 -3.97 -4.85
C VAL A 178 10.26 -5.23 -5.25
N CYS A 179 10.92 -6.15 -5.92
CA CYS A 179 10.37 -7.48 -6.18
C CYS A 179 11.48 -8.52 -6.42
N GLY A 180 11.14 -9.80 -6.31
CA GLY A 180 12.05 -10.90 -6.58
C GLY A 180 11.31 -12.16 -7.02
N VAL A 181 12.01 -13.12 -7.66
CA VAL A 181 11.43 -14.40 -8.05
C VAL A 181 11.29 -15.35 -6.87
N ASP A 182 12.19 -15.24 -5.88
CA ASP A 182 12.16 -16.03 -4.64
C ASP A 182 12.84 -15.27 -3.48
N LYS A 183 12.53 -15.70 -2.24
CA LYS A 183 13.00 -15.05 -1.03
C LYS A 183 14.52 -15.12 -0.81
N ASN A 184 15.18 -16.18 -1.27
CA ASN A 184 16.62 -16.36 -1.01
C ASN A 184 17.45 -15.45 -1.89
N SER A 185 17.23 -15.46 -3.20
CA SER A 185 17.91 -14.57 -4.14
C SER A 185 17.60 -13.09 -3.84
N PHE A 186 16.35 -12.79 -3.48
CA PHE A 186 15.99 -11.44 -3.09
C PHE A 186 16.64 -11.00 -1.78
N ALA A 187 16.81 -11.88 -0.78
CA ALA A 187 17.47 -11.52 0.48
C ALA A 187 18.95 -11.13 0.28
N GLU A 188 19.67 -11.80 -0.61
CA GLU A 188 21.04 -11.44 -0.98
C GLU A 188 21.09 -10.11 -1.73
N PHE A 189 20.20 -9.94 -2.71
CA PHE A 189 20.05 -8.70 -3.46
C PHE A 189 19.71 -7.52 -2.54
N ALA A 190 18.73 -7.66 -1.65
CA ALA A 190 18.29 -6.59 -0.76
C ALA A 190 19.42 -6.11 0.18
N ARG A 191 20.27 -7.03 0.70
CA ARG A 191 21.44 -6.65 1.48
C ARG A 191 22.45 -5.83 0.67
N SER A 192 22.75 -6.27 -0.56
CA SER A 192 23.66 -5.53 -1.45
C SER A 192 23.08 -4.17 -1.86
N LEU A 193 21.78 -4.10 -2.14
CA LEU A 193 21.06 -2.86 -2.45
C LEU A 193 21.19 -1.87 -1.29
N VAL A 194 20.87 -2.29 -0.07
CA VAL A 194 20.94 -1.43 1.13
C VAL A 194 22.37 -0.93 1.35
N CYS A 195 23.38 -1.79 1.28
CA CYS A 195 24.77 -1.36 1.42
C CYS A 195 25.14 -0.30 0.37
N THR A 196 24.79 -0.54 -0.90
CA THR A 196 25.07 0.40 -2.00
C THR A 196 24.36 1.74 -1.82
N MET A 197 23.11 1.73 -1.37
CA MET A 197 22.35 2.95 -1.12
C MET A 197 22.91 3.73 0.08
N LEU A 198 23.24 3.07 1.19
CA LEU A 198 23.82 3.70 2.39
C LEU A 198 25.28 4.13 2.22
N GLU A 199 26.03 3.64 1.21
CA GLU A 199 27.30 4.22 0.81
C GLU A 199 27.15 5.59 0.16
N LYS A 200 25.99 5.85 -0.47
CA LYS A 200 25.72 7.08 -1.22
C LYS A 200 24.90 8.08 -0.41
N TYR A 201 23.99 7.61 0.44
CA TYR A 201 23.05 8.42 1.19
C TYR A 201 23.19 8.17 2.70
N GLU A 202 23.01 9.22 3.51
CA GLU A 202 23.02 9.12 4.97
C GLU A 202 21.85 8.31 5.51
N THR A 203 20.66 8.50 4.92
CA THR A 203 19.45 7.72 5.18
C THR A 203 18.84 7.22 3.88
N ILE A 204 18.12 6.12 3.95
CA ILE A 204 17.25 5.63 2.87
C ILE A 204 15.81 5.55 3.38
N CYS A 205 14.85 5.75 2.46
CA CYS A 205 13.43 5.61 2.78
C CYS A 205 12.74 4.65 1.82
N PHE A 206 11.69 3.98 2.32
CA PHE A 206 10.85 3.09 1.54
C PHE A 206 9.52 2.81 2.25
N GLU A 207 8.51 2.43 1.48
CA GLU A 207 7.28 1.87 2.03
C GLU A 207 7.38 0.34 2.10
N SER A 208 6.76 -0.24 3.15
CA SER A 208 6.70 -1.68 3.33
C SER A 208 5.29 -2.13 3.66
N ASP A 209 4.62 -2.69 2.67
CA ASP A 209 3.30 -3.30 2.81
C ASP A 209 3.40 -4.71 3.41
N ASP A 210 2.62 -5.02 4.44
CA ASP A 210 2.62 -6.35 5.09
C ASP A 210 2.11 -7.47 4.17
N CYS A 211 1.40 -7.13 3.10
CA CYS A 211 0.99 -8.07 2.06
C CYS A 211 2.08 -8.33 1.00
N ASP A 212 3.17 -7.53 0.97
CA ASP A 212 4.31 -7.69 0.07
C ASP A 212 5.51 -8.31 0.79
N TRP A 213 5.78 -9.57 0.48
CA TRP A 213 6.87 -10.32 1.11
C TRP A 213 8.27 -9.74 0.82
N ALA A 214 8.47 -9.09 -0.34
CA ALA A 214 9.76 -8.51 -0.71
C ALA A 214 10.01 -7.21 0.09
N ALA A 215 9.01 -6.34 0.17
CA ALA A 215 9.07 -5.14 1.00
C ALA A 215 9.26 -5.46 2.48
N MET A 216 8.53 -6.47 3.01
CA MET A 216 8.69 -6.93 4.39
C MET A 216 10.07 -7.55 4.66
N LEU A 217 10.66 -8.23 3.67
CA LEU A 217 12.01 -8.76 3.79
C LEU A 217 13.03 -7.60 3.83
N LEU A 218 12.88 -6.59 2.97
CA LEU A 218 13.70 -5.38 3.01
C LEU A 218 13.61 -4.71 4.39
N LYS A 219 12.38 -4.50 4.90
CA LYS A 219 12.13 -3.94 6.24
C LYS A 219 12.83 -4.73 7.33
N SER A 220 12.87 -6.06 7.24
CA SER A 220 13.50 -6.94 8.25
C SER A 220 15.03 -6.80 8.35
N LEU A 221 15.66 -6.10 7.42
CA LEU A 221 17.10 -5.82 7.47
C LEU A 221 17.49 -4.70 8.44
N PHE A 222 16.50 -4.08 9.09
CA PHE A 222 16.70 -2.96 9.99
C PHE A 222 16.08 -3.20 11.37
N LYS A 223 16.64 -2.58 12.39
CA LYS A 223 16.09 -2.46 13.75
C LYS A 223 15.59 -1.02 13.99
N ASN A 224 14.97 -0.79 15.16
CA ASN A 224 14.55 0.54 15.63
C ASN A 224 13.59 1.30 14.69
N GLN A 225 12.77 0.57 13.94
CA GLN A 225 11.78 1.17 13.05
C GLN A 225 10.54 1.61 13.84
N GLU A 226 9.87 2.64 13.35
CA GLU A 226 8.56 3.00 13.86
C GLU A 226 7.55 1.86 13.63
N GLU A 227 6.71 1.61 14.62
CA GLU A 227 5.64 0.59 14.54
C GLU A 227 4.33 1.14 13.94
N THR A 228 4.26 2.46 13.74
CA THR A 228 3.12 3.12 13.12
C THR A 228 3.00 2.73 11.66
N SER A 229 1.76 2.60 11.20
CA SER A 229 1.45 2.23 9.81
C SER A 229 0.25 2.99 9.29
N TYR A 230 0.14 3.12 7.98
CA TYR A 230 -1.03 3.61 7.29
C TYR A 230 -1.86 2.44 6.79
N ASP A 231 -2.91 2.11 7.55
CA ASP A 231 -3.67 0.88 7.40
C ASP A 231 -4.79 1.00 6.37
N THR A 232 -4.96 -0.02 5.53
CA THR A 232 -6.06 -0.12 4.57
C THR A 232 -7.14 -1.05 5.10
N TYR A 233 -8.33 -0.49 5.34
CA TYR A 233 -9.54 -1.20 5.76
C TYR A 233 -10.50 -1.32 4.58
N VAL A 234 -11.04 -2.53 4.36
CA VAL A 234 -12.00 -2.80 3.28
C VAL A 234 -13.28 -3.38 3.86
N TYR A 235 -14.42 -2.80 3.44
CA TYR A 235 -15.75 -3.32 3.69
C TYR A 235 -16.27 -3.99 2.41
N ASP A 236 -16.25 -5.32 2.42
CA ASP A 236 -16.74 -6.15 1.33
C ASP A 236 -17.87 -7.05 1.86
N ASN A 237 -19.10 -6.67 1.58
CA ASN A 237 -20.29 -7.35 2.12
C ASN A 237 -20.80 -8.44 1.18
N GLU A 238 -19.92 -9.19 0.49
CA GLU A 238 -20.37 -10.37 -0.28
C GLU A 238 -21.04 -11.43 0.62
N ALA A 239 -20.74 -11.46 1.92
CA ALA A 239 -21.37 -12.37 2.88
C ALA A 239 -22.84 -12.04 3.22
N ALA A 240 -23.35 -10.86 2.89
CA ALA A 240 -24.72 -10.43 3.18
C ALA A 240 -25.72 -10.67 2.03
N ILE A 241 -25.24 -11.05 0.84
CA ILE A 241 -26.09 -11.34 -0.35
C ILE A 241 -26.45 -12.85 -0.40
N SER A 242 -25.81 -13.69 0.44
CA SER A 242 -25.99 -15.16 0.46
C SER A 242 -26.85 -15.66 1.64
N ARG A 243 -27.79 -14.85 2.16
CA ARG A 243 -28.77 -15.32 3.15
C ARG A 243 -30.17 -14.94 2.77
#